data_b41d5f89a5539870fd060b95d53aebfb
#
_entry.id   b41d5f89a5539870fd060b95d53aebfb
#
_cell.length_a   1.000
_cell.length_b   1.000
_cell.length_c   1.000
_cell.angle_alpha   90.00
_cell.angle_beta   90.00
_cell.angle_gamma   90.00
#
_symmetry.space_group_name_H-M   'P 1'
#
loop_
_entity.id
_entity.type
_entity.pdbx_description
1 polymer ?
#
loop_
_entity_poly.entity_id
_entity_poly.type
_entity_poly.pdbx_seq_one_letter_code
_entity_poly.pdbx_strand_id
1 'polypeptide(L)'
;VISENDIPVNPQYLQGVAAIGVEMLNPTRWLNGVTVFTEDPALIAQIEALPYVSGTLKFNYSKKYTSDKFSEILDDSGNANSKLKSKNSISSLDYGLAFGQIDQLNGIPLHDDGYQGQGKVIAVLDAGFTGANVHPVFDYLWENGKILGTKDFVYMGGSVFDGHEHGKMVLSCMGANLPGEMIGTAPEAD
;
A
#
# COMPACT_ATOMS: atom_id res chain seq x y z
N VAL A 1 0.64 -17.47 -18.54
CA VAL A 1 1.58 -18.60 -18.47
C VAL A 1 2.18 -18.59 -17.08
N ILE A 2 1.97 -19.66 -16.31
CA ILE A 2 2.60 -19.82 -14.99
C ILE A 2 4.05 -20.23 -15.22
N SER A 3 4.98 -19.55 -14.56
CA SER A 3 6.41 -19.84 -14.57
C SER A 3 6.85 -20.46 -13.24
N GLU A 4 8.08 -20.98 -13.18
CA GLU A 4 8.65 -21.49 -11.93
C GLU A 4 8.71 -20.41 -10.84
N ASN A 5 8.87 -19.14 -11.23
CA ASN A 5 8.88 -18.00 -10.31
C ASN A 5 7.50 -17.67 -9.69
N ASP A 6 6.43 -18.30 -10.19
CA ASP A 6 5.08 -18.14 -9.62
C ASP A 6 4.81 -19.17 -8.50
N ILE A 7 5.70 -20.16 -8.35
CA ILE A 7 5.57 -21.20 -7.31
C ILE A 7 6.01 -20.60 -5.96
N PRO A 8 5.19 -20.72 -4.91
CA PRO A 8 5.60 -20.30 -3.56
C PRO A 8 6.84 -21.03 -3.07
N VAL A 9 7.64 -20.35 -2.24
CA VAL A 9 8.77 -21.00 -1.56
C VAL A 9 8.24 -22.20 -0.75
N ASN A 10 8.95 -23.33 -0.83
CA ASN A 10 8.53 -24.55 -0.16
C ASN A 10 8.37 -24.32 1.37
N PRO A 11 7.17 -24.59 1.93
CA PRO A 11 6.92 -24.35 3.35
C PRO A 11 7.86 -25.12 4.29
N GLN A 12 8.33 -26.31 3.90
CA GLN A 12 9.28 -27.10 4.70
C GLN A 12 10.65 -26.41 4.78
N TYR A 13 11.08 -25.74 3.72
CA TYR A 13 12.33 -24.98 3.73
C TYR A 13 12.21 -23.75 4.62
N LEU A 14 11.09 -23.06 4.57
CA LEU A 14 10.80 -21.92 5.47
C LEU A 14 10.79 -22.37 6.94
N GLN A 15 10.16 -23.51 7.24
CA GLN A 15 10.16 -24.08 8.58
C GLN A 15 11.56 -24.45 9.06
N GLY A 16 12.40 -25.01 8.18
CA GLY A 16 13.78 -25.33 8.50
C GLY A 16 14.62 -24.09 8.81
N VAL A 17 14.44 -22.99 8.09
CA VAL A 17 15.10 -21.71 8.40
C VAL A 17 14.57 -21.15 9.73
N ALA A 18 13.26 -21.15 9.94
CA ALA A 18 12.65 -20.68 11.19
C ALA A 18 13.13 -21.46 12.44
N ALA A 19 13.36 -22.77 12.30
CA ALA A 19 13.83 -23.64 13.38
C ALA A 19 15.24 -23.28 13.89
N ILE A 20 16.02 -22.53 13.10
CA ILE A 20 17.34 -22.01 13.52
C ILE A 20 17.20 -20.89 14.56
N GLY A 21 16.01 -20.26 14.69
CA GLY A 21 15.74 -19.23 15.68
C GLY A 21 15.95 -17.80 15.19
N VAL A 22 15.98 -17.59 13.87
CA VAL A 22 16.00 -16.25 13.26
C VAL A 22 14.59 -15.67 13.16
N GLU A 23 14.48 -14.35 13.20
CA GLU A 23 13.23 -13.66 12.92
C GLU A 23 12.93 -13.74 11.40
N MET A 24 11.84 -14.43 11.06
CA MET A 24 11.40 -14.55 9.67
C MET A 24 10.66 -13.29 9.25
N LEU A 25 11.09 -12.61 8.21
CA LEU A 25 10.41 -11.42 7.68
C LEU A 25 9.47 -11.80 6.51
N ASN A 26 9.96 -11.80 5.29
CA ASN A 26 9.11 -12.01 4.12
C ASN A 26 9.68 -13.05 3.17
N PRO A 27 8.92 -14.13 2.86
CA PRO A 27 9.27 -15.01 1.74
C PRO A 27 9.00 -14.31 0.41
N THR A 28 9.86 -14.58 -0.56
CA THR A 28 9.69 -14.09 -1.93
C THR A 28 9.80 -15.24 -2.93
N ARG A 29 8.73 -15.51 -3.66
CA ARG A 29 8.72 -16.54 -4.71
C ARG A 29 9.62 -16.19 -5.89
N TRP A 30 9.72 -14.90 -6.24
CA TRP A 30 10.53 -14.44 -7.37
C TRP A 30 12.02 -14.74 -7.23
N LEU A 31 12.53 -14.75 -5.99
CA LEU A 31 13.91 -15.04 -5.67
C LEU A 31 14.06 -16.44 -5.05
N ASN A 32 12.96 -17.19 -4.92
CA ASN A 32 12.92 -18.47 -4.20
C ASN A 32 13.67 -18.38 -2.86
N GLY A 33 13.35 -17.36 -2.09
CA GLY A 33 14.11 -17.02 -0.89
C GLY A 33 13.22 -16.46 0.23
N VAL A 34 13.85 -16.15 1.34
CA VAL A 34 13.22 -15.53 2.50
C VAL A 34 14.15 -14.49 3.12
N THR A 35 13.60 -13.37 3.49
CA THR A 35 14.30 -12.36 4.28
C THR A 35 14.20 -12.73 5.75
N VAL A 36 15.34 -12.74 6.45
CA VAL A 36 15.40 -12.97 7.88
C VAL A 36 16.14 -11.83 8.56
N PHE A 37 15.86 -11.63 9.84
CA PHE A 37 16.61 -10.70 10.68
C PHE A 37 17.29 -11.46 11.83
N THR A 38 18.57 -11.18 12.06
CA THR A 38 19.33 -11.64 13.21
C THR A 38 20.51 -10.71 13.47
N GLU A 39 20.85 -10.55 14.74
CA GLU A 39 22.08 -9.87 15.17
C GLU A 39 23.23 -10.86 15.41
N ASP A 40 22.94 -12.18 15.38
CA ASP A 40 23.93 -13.24 15.60
C ASP A 40 24.44 -13.81 14.28
N PRO A 41 25.70 -13.56 13.92
CA PRO A 41 26.30 -14.11 12.70
C PRO A 41 26.37 -15.65 12.68
N ALA A 42 26.36 -16.31 13.85
CA ALA A 42 26.40 -17.76 13.93
C ALA A 42 25.12 -18.41 13.39
N LEU A 43 23.98 -17.73 13.49
CA LEU A 43 22.72 -18.21 12.93
C LEU A 43 22.74 -18.16 11.40
N ILE A 44 23.42 -17.17 10.81
CA ILE A 44 23.59 -17.09 9.35
C ILE A 44 24.41 -18.29 8.85
N ALA A 45 25.49 -18.64 9.53
CA ALA A 45 26.28 -19.82 9.16
C ALA A 45 25.46 -21.13 9.24
N GLN A 46 24.53 -21.23 10.20
CA GLN A 46 23.62 -22.37 10.30
C GLN A 46 22.60 -22.40 9.13
N ILE A 47 22.11 -21.23 8.70
CA ILE A 47 21.24 -21.13 7.52
C ILE A 47 21.98 -21.58 6.26
N GLU A 48 23.22 -21.12 6.08
CA GLU A 48 24.06 -21.48 4.92
C GLU A 48 24.43 -22.97 4.88
N ALA A 49 24.45 -23.64 6.04
CA ALA A 49 24.67 -25.07 6.15
C ALA A 49 23.45 -25.91 5.74
N LEU A 50 22.28 -25.34 5.55
CA LEU A 50 21.10 -26.07 5.12
C LEU A 50 21.25 -26.51 3.65
N PRO A 51 20.95 -27.78 3.32
CA PRO A 51 21.26 -28.35 1.99
C PRO A 51 20.45 -27.72 0.84
N TYR A 52 19.42 -26.96 1.13
CA TYR A 52 18.55 -26.29 0.17
C TYR A 52 18.77 -24.77 0.12
N VAL A 53 19.73 -24.24 0.87
CA VAL A 53 20.14 -22.83 0.81
C VAL A 53 21.35 -22.69 -0.09
N SER A 54 21.23 -21.90 -1.15
CA SER A 54 22.32 -21.65 -2.10
C SER A 54 23.26 -20.54 -1.66
N GLY A 55 22.83 -19.69 -0.72
CA GLY A 55 23.62 -18.60 -0.18
C GLY A 55 22.77 -17.55 0.52
N THR A 56 23.42 -16.59 1.15
CA THR A 56 22.80 -15.46 1.81
C THR A 56 23.31 -14.14 1.25
N LEU A 57 22.44 -13.11 1.28
CA LEU A 57 22.78 -11.73 0.93
C LEU A 57 22.50 -10.83 2.13
N LYS A 58 23.48 -10.04 2.52
CA LYS A 58 23.33 -9.08 3.60
C LYS A 58 22.77 -7.77 3.11
N PHE A 59 21.70 -7.29 3.74
CA PHE A 59 21.15 -5.97 3.55
C PHE A 59 21.40 -5.13 4.79
N ASN A 60 21.71 -3.85 4.60
CA ASN A 60 21.73 -2.91 5.70
C ASN A 60 20.28 -2.47 5.98
N TYR A 61 19.75 -2.92 7.10
CA TYR A 61 18.43 -2.53 7.56
C TYR A 61 18.55 -1.36 8.53
N SER A 62 17.91 -0.24 8.23
CA SER A 62 17.79 0.89 9.15
C SER A 62 16.44 0.86 9.82
N LYS A 63 16.39 0.62 11.13
CA LYS A 63 15.17 0.71 11.95
C LYS A 63 14.59 2.13 12.09
N LYS A 64 15.26 3.14 11.56
CA LYS A 64 14.82 4.53 11.64
C LYS A 64 14.25 4.99 10.30
N TYR A 65 12.96 4.82 10.11
CA TYR A 65 12.20 5.76 9.33
C TYR A 65 11.97 6.98 10.23
N THR A 66 12.79 8.02 10.07
CA THR A 66 12.43 9.32 10.60
C THR A 66 11.55 9.98 9.55
N SER A 67 10.30 10.24 9.89
CA SER A 67 9.29 10.96 9.10
C SER A 67 9.73 12.37 8.67
N ASP A 68 10.88 12.83 9.14
CA ASP A 68 11.29 14.24 9.15
C ASP A 68 11.79 14.76 7.80
N LYS A 69 12.14 13.89 6.85
CA LYS A 69 12.66 14.36 5.55
C LYS A 69 11.62 14.50 4.45
N PHE A 70 10.44 13.90 4.60
CA PHE A 70 9.42 13.99 3.57
C PHE A 70 8.43 15.13 3.81
N SER A 71 8.28 15.58 5.05
CA SER A 71 7.48 16.76 5.39
C SER A 71 8.06 18.05 4.82
N GLU A 72 9.40 18.15 4.72
CA GLU A 72 10.05 19.33 4.12
C GLU A 72 9.76 19.51 2.62
N ILE A 73 9.47 18.43 1.90
CA ILE A 73 9.17 18.48 0.46
C ILE A 73 7.71 18.86 0.19
N LEU A 74 6.80 18.58 1.12
CA LEU A 74 5.38 18.87 0.97
C LEU A 74 4.97 20.27 1.47
N ASP A 75 5.81 20.91 2.27
CA ASP A 75 5.54 22.26 2.82
C ASP A 75 5.72 23.38 1.79
N ASP A 76 6.31 23.10 0.61
CA ASP A 76 6.51 24.07 -0.47
C ASP A 76 5.35 24.09 -1.52
N SER A 77 4.27 23.33 -1.29
CA SER A 77 3.04 23.49 -2.05
C SER A 77 2.26 24.70 -1.54
N GLY A 78 2.76 25.87 -1.90
CA GLY A 78 2.12 27.15 -1.62
C GLY A 78 0.64 27.13 -1.97
N ASN A 79 -0.11 27.49 -0.99
CA ASN A 79 -1.45 28.08 -0.96
C ASN A 79 -2.08 28.35 -2.36
N ALA A 80 -2.47 27.31 -3.06
CA ALA A 80 -3.27 27.41 -4.26
C ALA A 80 -4.75 27.46 -3.86
N ASN A 81 -5.18 28.57 -3.24
CA ASN A 81 -6.59 28.93 -3.18
C ASN A 81 -7.09 29.29 -4.60
N SER A 82 -7.15 28.32 -5.49
CA SER A 82 -7.92 28.46 -6.71
C SER A 82 -9.36 28.15 -6.39
N LYS A 83 -10.16 29.20 -6.24
CA LYS A 83 -11.64 29.12 -6.37
C LYS A 83 -11.95 28.68 -7.80
N LEU A 84 -11.86 27.39 -8.09
CA LEU A 84 -12.43 26.80 -9.29
C LEU A 84 -13.95 26.92 -9.17
N LYS A 85 -14.50 27.85 -9.91
CA LYS A 85 -15.96 27.95 -10.09
C LYS A 85 -16.39 26.66 -10.76
N SER A 86 -17.14 25.83 -10.02
CA SER A 86 -17.90 24.71 -10.55
C SER A 86 -18.70 25.20 -11.77
N LYS A 87 -18.35 24.70 -12.96
CA LYS A 87 -19.28 24.68 -14.07
C LYS A 87 -20.29 23.58 -13.74
N ASN A 88 -21.57 23.92 -13.67
CA ASN A 88 -22.66 22.98 -13.46
C ASN A 88 -22.66 21.90 -14.54
N SER A 89 -21.83 20.87 -14.40
CA SER A 89 -22.09 19.58 -14.99
C SER A 89 -23.06 18.87 -14.03
N ILE A 90 -24.16 18.36 -14.55
CA ILE A 90 -25.10 17.52 -13.80
C ILE A 90 -24.42 16.15 -13.69
N SER A 91 -23.45 16.04 -12.81
CA SER A 91 -22.86 14.75 -12.43
C SER A 91 -23.73 14.10 -11.36
N SER A 92 -23.84 12.78 -11.40
CA SER A 92 -24.51 11.98 -10.38
C SER A 92 -23.77 12.01 -9.03
N LEU A 93 -22.46 12.32 -9.04
CA LEU A 93 -21.58 12.39 -7.88
C LEU A 93 -21.17 13.84 -7.57
N ASP A 94 -21.19 14.19 -6.30
CA ASP A 94 -20.62 15.44 -5.81
C ASP A 94 -19.14 15.24 -5.43
N TYR A 95 -18.26 15.67 -6.30
CA TYR A 95 -16.79 15.49 -6.16
C TYR A 95 -16.16 16.42 -5.13
N GLY A 96 -16.85 17.42 -4.64
CA GLY A 96 -16.31 18.42 -3.73
C GLY A 96 -15.01 19.03 -4.26
N LEU A 97 -13.96 19.02 -3.44
CA LEU A 97 -12.64 19.59 -3.80
C LEU A 97 -11.91 18.80 -4.89
N ALA A 98 -12.27 17.54 -5.14
CA ALA A 98 -11.64 16.68 -6.16
C ALA A 98 -12.20 16.92 -7.57
N PHE A 99 -13.21 17.78 -7.75
CA PHE A 99 -13.86 17.99 -9.05
C PHE A 99 -12.85 18.28 -10.16
N GLY A 100 -11.91 19.20 -9.92
CA GLY A 100 -10.94 19.61 -10.96
C GLY A 100 -10.00 18.49 -11.38
N GLN A 101 -9.60 17.61 -10.47
CA GLN A 101 -8.74 16.46 -10.78
C GLN A 101 -9.47 15.42 -11.62
N ILE A 102 -10.72 15.11 -11.29
CA ILE A 102 -11.50 14.12 -12.03
C ILE A 102 -11.93 14.67 -13.41
N ASP A 103 -12.34 15.95 -13.47
CA ASP A 103 -12.69 16.61 -14.72
C ASP A 103 -11.50 16.70 -15.69
N GLN A 104 -10.30 17.01 -15.19
CA GLN A 104 -9.07 17.05 -15.98
C GLN A 104 -8.76 15.72 -16.66
N LEU A 105 -9.09 14.60 -16.02
CA LEU A 105 -8.92 13.26 -16.57
C LEU A 105 -10.09 12.83 -17.47
N ASN A 106 -11.10 13.68 -17.65
CA ASN A 106 -12.37 13.33 -18.27
C ASN A 106 -13.04 12.12 -17.59
N GLY A 107 -12.89 12.02 -16.28
CA GLY A 107 -13.40 10.89 -15.48
C GLY A 107 -14.88 11.00 -15.14
N ILE A 108 -15.46 12.22 -15.15
CA ILE A 108 -16.86 12.44 -14.80
C ILE A 108 -17.81 11.65 -15.71
N PRO A 109 -17.70 11.69 -17.05
CA PRO A 109 -18.55 10.88 -17.91
C PRO A 109 -18.43 9.37 -17.66
N LEU A 110 -17.23 8.89 -17.32
CA LEU A 110 -17.03 7.47 -16.99
C LEU A 110 -17.78 7.08 -15.72
N HIS A 111 -17.72 7.93 -14.70
CA HIS A 111 -18.46 7.69 -13.46
C HIS A 111 -19.98 7.75 -13.68
N ASP A 112 -20.46 8.71 -14.49
CA ASP A 112 -21.88 8.84 -14.83
C ASP A 112 -22.40 7.64 -15.65
N ASP A 113 -21.53 7.02 -16.48
CA ASP A 113 -21.78 5.77 -17.20
C ASP A 113 -21.66 4.52 -16.28
N GLY A 114 -21.32 4.70 -14.98
CA GLY A 114 -21.24 3.64 -13.99
C GLY A 114 -19.88 2.95 -13.88
N TYR A 115 -18.83 3.47 -14.53
CA TYR A 115 -17.47 2.92 -14.41
C TYR A 115 -16.73 3.55 -13.21
N GLN A 116 -16.98 3.04 -12.01
CA GLN A 116 -16.44 3.57 -10.76
C GLN A 116 -15.46 2.59 -10.06
N GLY A 117 -15.04 1.53 -10.77
CA GLY A 117 -14.10 0.54 -10.25
C GLY A 117 -14.72 -0.73 -9.70
N GLN A 118 -16.03 -0.93 -9.80
CA GLN A 118 -16.73 -2.09 -9.28
C GLN A 118 -16.09 -3.42 -9.75
N GLY A 119 -15.81 -4.32 -8.79
CA GLY A 119 -15.20 -5.63 -9.05
C GLY A 119 -13.75 -5.55 -9.53
N LYS A 120 -13.08 -4.41 -9.33
CA LYS A 120 -11.64 -4.26 -9.55
C LYS A 120 -10.91 -4.23 -8.23
N VAL A 121 -9.82 -4.99 -8.15
CA VAL A 121 -8.94 -4.98 -6.98
C VAL A 121 -7.73 -4.12 -7.28
N ILE A 122 -7.45 -3.15 -6.40
CA ILE A 122 -6.31 -2.25 -6.49
C ILE A 122 -5.36 -2.54 -5.33
N ALA A 123 -4.10 -2.84 -5.64
CA ALA A 123 -3.07 -2.96 -4.63
C ALA A 123 -2.27 -1.65 -4.56
N VAL A 124 -2.27 -1.00 -3.39
CA VAL A 124 -1.48 0.21 -3.13
C VAL A 124 -0.27 -0.17 -2.26
N LEU A 125 0.92 0.03 -2.81
CA LEU A 125 2.19 -0.23 -2.12
C LEU A 125 2.84 1.12 -1.81
N ASP A 126 2.98 1.42 -0.52
CA ASP A 126 3.46 2.72 -0.09
C ASP A 126 4.20 2.65 1.25
N ALA A 127 4.72 3.78 1.73
CA ALA A 127 5.49 3.89 2.96
C ALA A 127 4.65 3.79 4.25
N GLY A 128 3.33 3.80 4.14
CA GLY A 128 2.39 3.72 5.24
C GLY A 128 1.07 4.41 4.94
N PHE A 129 0.06 4.11 5.75
CA PHE A 129 -1.32 4.54 5.56
C PHE A 129 -1.90 5.14 6.85
N THR A 130 -1.08 5.85 7.62
CA THR A 130 -1.48 6.41 8.93
C THR A 130 -2.75 7.22 8.82
N GLY A 131 -3.76 6.82 9.60
CA GLY A 131 -5.07 7.46 9.64
C GLY A 131 -6.06 7.01 8.56
N ALA A 132 -5.70 6.14 7.61
CA ALA A 132 -6.65 5.65 6.60
C ALA A 132 -7.75 4.77 7.20
N ASN A 133 -7.51 4.18 8.36
CA ASN A 133 -8.48 3.36 9.08
C ASN A 133 -9.51 4.15 9.90
N VAL A 134 -9.37 5.47 9.99
CA VAL A 134 -10.25 6.33 10.81
C VAL A 134 -10.67 7.61 10.09
N HIS A 135 -10.22 7.83 8.86
CA HIS A 135 -10.55 9.05 8.13
C HIS A 135 -11.86 8.87 7.36
N PRO A 136 -12.86 9.79 7.53
CA PRO A 136 -14.20 9.63 6.96
C PRO A 136 -14.24 9.39 5.44
N VAL A 137 -13.25 9.88 4.71
CA VAL A 137 -13.15 9.71 3.25
C VAL A 137 -13.06 8.24 2.83
N PHE A 138 -12.69 7.33 3.76
CA PHE A 138 -12.57 5.89 3.54
C PHE A 138 -13.64 5.06 4.26
N ASP A 139 -14.57 5.68 5.00
CA ASP A 139 -15.60 4.93 5.73
C ASP A 139 -16.35 3.99 4.80
N TYR A 140 -16.67 4.44 3.60
CA TYR A 140 -17.33 3.61 2.58
C TYR A 140 -16.56 2.31 2.27
N LEU A 141 -15.23 2.38 2.15
CA LEU A 141 -14.40 1.20 1.87
C LEU A 141 -14.43 0.22 3.05
N TRP A 142 -14.36 0.73 4.28
CA TRP A 142 -14.39 -0.10 5.48
C TRP A 142 -15.75 -0.72 5.73
N GLU A 143 -16.82 0.06 5.67
CA GLU A 143 -18.18 -0.38 5.93
C GLU A 143 -18.70 -1.39 4.91
N ASN A 144 -18.22 -1.33 3.67
CA ASN A 144 -18.63 -2.23 2.59
C ASN A 144 -17.64 -3.38 2.35
N GLY A 145 -16.65 -3.57 3.24
CA GLY A 145 -15.70 -4.68 3.15
C GLY A 145 -14.78 -4.63 1.93
N LYS A 146 -14.53 -3.45 1.38
CA LYS A 146 -13.71 -3.23 0.18
C LYS A 146 -12.20 -3.21 0.47
N ILE A 147 -11.81 -3.11 1.73
CA ILE A 147 -10.41 -3.29 2.15
C ILE A 147 -10.17 -4.80 2.33
N LEU A 148 -9.65 -5.45 1.32
CA LEU A 148 -9.45 -6.91 1.29
C LEU A 148 -8.31 -7.38 2.20
N GLY A 149 -7.36 -6.50 2.51
CA GLY A 149 -6.27 -6.82 3.43
C GLY A 149 -5.21 -5.74 3.46
N THR A 150 -4.39 -5.81 4.52
CA THR A 150 -3.22 -4.95 4.70
C THR A 150 -2.03 -5.80 5.13
N LYS A 151 -0.83 -5.41 4.72
CA LYS A 151 0.39 -6.10 5.14
C LYS A 151 1.55 -5.12 5.24
N ASP A 152 2.19 -5.11 6.40
CA ASP A 152 3.50 -4.47 6.55
C ASP A 152 4.58 -5.45 6.06
N PHE A 153 5.33 -5.03 5.04
CA PHE A 153 6.44 -5.80 4.49
C PHE A 153 7.79 -5.45 5.13
N VAL A 154 7.82 -4.43 5.96
CA VAL A 154 9.02 -3.96 6.66
C VAL A 154 9.07 -4.55 8.05
N TYR A 155 7.96 -4.52 8.78
CA TYR A 155 7.85 -5.07 10.12
C TYR A 155 6.81 -6.20 10.16
N MET A 156 7.26 -7.42 10.41
CA MET A 156 6.36 -8.58 10.56
C MET A 156 5.41 -8.34 11.72
N GLY A 157 4.11 -8.44 11.43
CA GLY A 157 3.07 -8.16 12.42
C GLY A 157 2.87 -6.69 12.75
N GLY A 158 3.58 -5.78 12.05
CA GLY A 158 3.36 -4.36 12.13
C GLY A 158 2.03 -3.92 11.52
N SER A 159 1.61 -2.72 11.87
CA SER A 159 0.42 -2.08 11.31
C SER A 159 0.83 -1.10 10.22
N VAL A 160 0.20 -1.17 9.06
CA VAL A 160 0.39 -0.18 7.99
C VAL A 160 -0.10 1.21 8.37
N PHE A 161 -0.87 1.31 9.48
CA PHE A 161 -1.45 2.56 9.97
C PHE A 161 -0.54 3.28 10.98
N ASP A 162 0.61 2.71 11.34
CA ASP A 162 1.57 3.27 12.30
C ASP A 162 2.80 3.88 11.60
N GLY A 163 2.83 3.85 10.28
CA GLY A 163 3.94 4.32 9.46
C GLY A 163 3.79 5.77 8.98
N HIS A 164 4.04 5.97 7.70
CA HIS A 164 3.90 7.27 7.03
C HIS A 164 2.46 7.48 6.54
N GLU A 165 2.03 8.72 6.37
CA GLU A 165 0.68 9.04 5.87
C GLU A 165 0.59 9.11 4.33
N HIS A 166 1.70 9.02 3.60
CA HIS A 166 1.73 9.20 2.14
C HIS A 166 0.79 8.24 1.41
N GLY A 167 0.80 6.95 1.78
CA GLY A 167 -0.10 5.96 1.17
C GLY A 167 -1.59 6.27 1.38
N LYS A 168 -1.96 6.91 2.50
CA LYS A 168 -3.32 7.43 2.70
C LYS A 168 -3.67 8.47 1.65
N MET A 169 -2.76 9.40 1.34
CA MET A 169 -2.97 10.41 0.30
C MET A 169 -3.09 9.78 -1.08
N VAL A 170 -2.22 8.82 -1.41
CA VAL A 170 -2.30 8.06 -2.67
C VAL A 170 -3.60 7.28 -2.76
N LEU A 171 -4.00 6.58 -1.70
CA LEU A 171 -5.26 5.84 -1.64
C LEU A 171 -6.46 6.78 -1.87
N SER A 172 -6.44 8.00 -1.31
CA SER A 172 -7.55 8.94 -1.47
C SER A 172 -7.77 9.38 -2.92
N CYS A 173 -6.71 9.47 -3.72
CA CYS A 173 -6.83 9.80 -5.14
C CYS A 173 -7.64 8.75 -5.93
N MET A 174 -7.71 7.52 -5.44
CA MET A 174 -8.41 6.41 -6.09
C MET A 174 -9.70 6.04 -5.36
N GLY A 175 -9.60 5.72 -4.09
CA GLY A 175 -10.67 5.10 -3.29
C GLY A 175 -11.44 6.04 -2.38
N ALA A 176 -11.20 7.35 -2.40
CA ALA A 176 -12.01 8.29 -1.63
C ALA A 176 -13.47 8.23 -2.07
N ASN A 177 -14.40 8.16 -1.09
CA ASN A 177 -15.83 8.16 -1.36
C ASN A 177 -16.58 8.92 -0.26
N LEU A 178 -16.48 10.24 -0.30
CA LEU A 178 -17.18 11.16 0.60
C LEU A 178 -17.81 12.28 -0.23
N PRO A 179 -19.05 12.08 -0.70
CA PRO A 179 -19.75 13.07 -1.52
C PRO A 179 -19.82 14.46 -0.89
N GLY A 180 -19.56 15.49 -1.68
CA GLY A 180 -19.45 16.88 -1.23
C GLY A 180 -18.06 17.30 -0.72
N GLU A 181 -17.20 16.34 -0.44
CA GLU A 181 -15.83 16.58 0.03
C GLU A 181 -14.79 16.07 -0.97
N MET A 182 -14.80 14.75 -1.24
CA MET A 182 -13.83 14.12 -2.14
C MET A 182 -14.35 12.79 -2.70
N ILE A 183 -14.29 12.64 -4.01
CA ILE A 183 -14.49 11.36 -4.72
C ILE A 183 -13.23 11.05 -5.52
N GLY A 184 -12.69 9.85 -5.35
CA GLY A 184 -11.51 9.37 -6.09
C GLY A 184 -11.86 8.88 -7.49
N THR A 185 -10.85 8.38 -8.21
CA THR A 185 -11.00 7.89 -9.60
C THR A 185 -11.65 6.52 -9.70
N ALA A 186 -11.69 5.73 -8.62
CA ALA A 186 -12.25 4.40 -8.56
C ALA A 186 -12.92 4.14 -7.18
N PRO A 187 -13.95 4.94 -6.81
CA PRO A 187 -14.51 4.94 -5.45
C PRO A 187 -15.23 3.64 -5.09
N GLU A 188 -15.51 2.78 -6.07
CA GLU A 188 -16.19 1.49 -5.93
C GLU A 188 -15.24 0.28 -6.08
N ALA A 189 -13.94 0.49 -6.23
CA ALA A 189 -12.95 -0.60 -6.27
C ALA A 189 -12.76 -1.24 -4.88
N ASP A 190 -12.18 -2.45 -4.89
CA ASP A 190 -11.79 -3.21 -3.71
C ASP A 190 -10.26 -3.13 -3.50
#